data_15ca2599968524e2ce5d067f2696ede0
#
_entry.id   15ca2599968524e2ce5d067f2696ede0
#
_cell.length_a   1.000
_cell.length_b   1.000
_cell.length_c   1.000
_cell.angle_alpha   90.00
_cell.angle_beta   90.00
_cell.angle_gamma   90.00
#
_symmetry.space_group_name_H-M   'P 1'
#
loop_
_entity.id
_entity.type
_entity.pdbx_description
1 polymer ?
#
loop_
_entity_poly.entity_id
_entity_poly.type
_entity_poly.pdbx_seq_one_letter_code
_entity_poly.pdbx_strand_id
1 'polypeptide(L)'
;MFQEINYEDELPVKVQVLEIEQIPWHTHNDIQIVYVLEGEIELKLTYARYRLSKNNIHIIHNEDVHGFRALSGNNLVVILSLNVDYFSARHPSLDSQVFTTKVSENIATYKKQLALKVHMFSIISELHSRKRGYKNRIMDTAHTLIDSLYSDFRGFTVNHEKRTFEHQVSRDPVQMERISRVVTFVYSNYPYKLGLSSIAEAENINSYYLSHLFQRFVGDSFRNFVSMVRVEMSEVELLTTDHSIAHISSNVGFSNAKYYVENFIEWFGCHPKEYRQLYGKEILGRAKNRFRQLPLDSINDVIESYNERPAFTGASQQLMSASLDFRKIKSGRHFG
;
A
#
# COMPACT_ATOMS: atom_id res chain seq x y z
N MET A 1 -16.60 5.42 -4.16
CA MET A 1 -16.83 6.80 -3.68
C MET A 1 -15.48 7.35 -3.25
N PHE A 2 -15.12 8.57 -3.67
CA PHE A 2 -13.95 9.24 -3.11
C PHE A 2 -14.24 9.53 -1.62
N GLN A 3 -13.37 9.09 -0.75
CA GLN A 3 -13.48 9.28 0.70
C GLN A 3 -12.42 10.27 1.14
N GLU A 4 -12.85 11.43 1.61
CA GLU A 4 -11.94 12.36 2.25
C GLU A 4 -11.60 11.87 3.65
N ILE A 5 -10.31 11.77 3.97
CA ILE A 5 -9.83 11.40 5.30
C ILE A 5 -9.66 12.66 6.12
N ASN A 6 -10.53 12.82 7.11
CA ASN A 6 -10.44 13.96 8.03
C ASN A 6 -9.30 13.72 9.04
N TYR A 7 -8.33 14.60 9.02
CA TYR A 7 -7.21 14.62 9.96
C TYR A 7 -7.53 15.51 11.17
N GLU A 8 -7.09 15.07 12.33
CA GLU A 8 -7.33 15.78 13.60
C GLU A 8 -6.03 16.39 14.12
N ASP A 9 -6.14 17.38 14.99
CA ASP A 9 -5.02 18.03 15.70
C ASP A 9 -3.93 18.60 14.76
N GLU A 10 -4.26 18.94 13.52
CA GLU A 10 -3.30 19.42 12.49
C GLU A 10 -2.18 18.38 12.16
N LEU A 11 -2.39 17.13 12.50
CA LEU A 11 -1.48 16.04 12.18
C LEU A 11 -1.83 15.44 10.82
N PRO A 12 -0.87 15.24 9.90
CA PRO A 12 -1.10 14.60 8.61
C PRO A 12 -1.09 13.05 8.70
N VAL A 13 -1.39 12.53 9.87
CA VAL A 13 -1.54 11.10 10.15
C VAL A 13 -2.85 10.83 10.87
N LYS A 14 -3.50 9.72 10.56
CA LYS A 14 -4.71 9.26 11.24
C LYS A 14 -4.61 7.79 11.54
N VAL A 15 -4.97 7.43 12.77
CA VAL A 15 -5.05 6.04 13.21
C VAL A 15 -6.50 5.67 13.51
N GLN A 16 -6.91 4.51 13.02
CA GLN A 16 -8.20 3.91 13.30
C GLN A 16 -8.00 2.47 13.79
N VAL A 17 -8.68 2.10 14.85
CA VAL A 17 -8.79 0.73 15.35
C VAL A 17 -10.20 0.25 15.07
N LEU A 18 -10.34 -0.77 14.25
CA LEU A 18 -11.62 -1.18 13.67
C LEU A 18 -11.90 -2.67 13.91
N GLU A 19 -13.15 -2.96 14.26
CA GLU A 19 -13.77 -4.26 13.99
C GLU A 19 -14.57 -4.11 12.69
N ILE A 20 -14.16 -4.81 11.66
CA ILE A 20 -14.71 -4.68 10.31
C ILE A 20 -15.72 -5.80 10.07
N GLU A 21 -16.93 -5.45 9.64
CA GLU A 21 -17.85 -6.38 8.99
C GLU A 21 -17.72 -6.21 7.45
N GLN A 22 -17.86 -4.97 6.99
CA GLN A 22 -17.72 -4.59 5.59
C GLN A 22 -17.42 -3.10 5.45
N ILE A 23 -16.43 -2.77 4.65
CA ILE A 23 -16.20 -1.43 4.12
C ILE A 23 -16.34 -1.54 2.60
N PRO A 24 -17.35 -0.89 2.00
CA PRO A 24 -17.58 -0.91 0.56
C PRO A 24 -16.42 -0.31 -0.22
N TRP A 25 -16.43 -0.51 -1.54
CA TRP A 25 -15.49 0.07 -2.46
C TRP A 25 -15.39 1.60 -2.33
N HIS A 26 -14.18 2.09 -2.12
CA HIS A 26 -13.87 3.51 -2.02
C HIS A 26 -12.43 3.76 -2.48
N THR A 27 -12.10 5.01 -2.66
CA THR A 27 -10.74 5.49 -2.96
C THR A 27 -10.48 6.79 -2.20
N HIS A 28 -9.23 7.10 -1.97
CA HIS A 28 -8.75 8.33 -1.32
C HIS A 28 -7.34 8.66 -1.79
N ASN A 29 -6.88 9.89 -1.53
CA ASN A 29 -5.54 10.35 -1.90
C ASN A 29 -4.50 10.14 -0.79
N ASP A 30 -4.65 9.10 0.02
CA ASP A 30 -3.76 8.84 1.16
C ASP A 30 -3.15 7.45 1.04
N ILE A 31 -1.93 7.27 1.55
CA ILE A 31 -1.37 5.93 1.75
C ILE A 31 -1.92 5.37 3.05
N GLN A 32 -2.42 4.15 3.01
CA GLN A 32 -2.85 3.44 4.21
C GLN A 32 -1.98 2.23 4.49
N ILE A 33 -1.62 2.07 5.76
CA ILE A 33 -0.96 0.86 6.27
C ILE A 33 -1.96 0.12 7.13
N VAL A 34 -2.37 -1.06 6.66
CA VAL A 34 -3.35 -1.94 7.30
C VAL A 34 -2.62 -3.02 8.06
N TYR A 35 -2.89 -3.17 9.34
CA TYR A 35 -2.32 -4.22 10.18
C TYR A 35 -3.42 -5.00 10.91
N VAL A 36 -3.44 -6.33 10.73
CA VAL A 36 -4.40 -7.21 11.38
C VAL A 36 -3.86 -7.69 12.71
N LEU A 37 -4.46 -7.24 13.81
CA LEU A 37 -4.13 -7.64 15.18
C LEU A 37 -4.76 -8.99 15.54
N GLU A 38 -6.03 -9.18 15.18
CA GLU A 38 -6.76 -10.42 15.42
C GLU A 38 -7.68 -10.76 14.26
N GLY A 39 -7.96 -12.05 14.09
CA GLY A 39 -8.87 -12.56 13.08
C GLY A 39 -8.34 -12.49 11.66
N GLU A 40 -9.27 -12.41 10.73
CA GLU A 40 -9.00 -12.40 9.30
C GLU A 40 -9.97 -11.47 8.56
N ILE A 41 -9.44 -10.74 7.60
CA ILE A 41 -10.21 -9.90 6.67
C ILE A 41 -9.79 -10.18 5.23
N GLU A 42 -10.68 -9.93 4.29
CA GLU A 42 -10.38 -9.79 2.88
C GLU A 42 -10.21 -8.32 2.54
N LEU A 43 -9.04 -7.94 2.08
CA LEU A 43 -8.82 -6.68 1.37
C LEU A 43 -9.10 -6.95 -0.12
N LYS A 44 -10.03 -6.21 -0.67
CA LYS A 44 -10.36 -6.25 -2.08
C LYS A 44 -9.76 -5.04 -2.75
N LEU A 45 -8.89 -5.26 -3.70
CA LEU A 45 -8.61 -4.36 -4.78
C LEU A 45 -9.44 -4.85 -5.98
N THR A 46 -9.81 -3.98 -6.89
CA THR A 46 -10.68 -4.37 -8.00
C THR A 46 -10.04 -5.42 -8.91
N TYR A 47 -8.73 -5.42 -9.02
CA TYR A 47 -7.93 -6.40 -9.78
C TYR A 47 -7.41 -7.57 -8.93
N ALA A 48 -7.38 -7.45 -7.60
CA ALA A 48 -6.81 -8.46 -6.71
C ALA A 48 -7.60 -8.60 -5.40
N ARG A 49 -7.41 -9.72 -4.74
CA ARG A 49 -7.96 -9.99 -3.41
C ARG A 49 -6.86 -10.54 -2.52
N TYR A 50 -6.75 -9.97 -1.34
CA TYR A 50 -5.78 -10.38 -0.33
C TYR A 50 -6.50 -10.87 0.92
N ARG A 51 -6.21 -12.10 1.33
CA ARG A 51 -6.59 -12.59 2.64
C ARG A 51 -5.53 -12.14 3.63
N LEU A 52 -5.91 -11.27 4.55
CA LEU A 52 -5.05 -10.74 5.59
C LEU A 52 -5.45 -11.39 6.92
N SER A 53 -4.52 -12.14 7.48
CA SER A 53 -4.67 -12.82 8.77
C SER A 53 -3.87 -12.08 9.85
N LYS A 54 -4.03 -12.50 11.09
CA LYS A 54 -3.27 -11.98 12.24
C LYS A 54 -1.78 -11.82 11.92
N ASN A 55 -1.22 -10.67 12.29
CA ASN A 55 0.15 -10.22 12.04
C ASN A 55 0.49 -9.84 10.58
N ASN A 56 -0.44 -9.95 9.65
CA ASN A 56 -0.22 -9.42 8.31
C ASN A 56 -0.29 -7.90 8.31
N ILE A 57 0.58 -7.31 7.50
CA ILE A 57 0.61 -5.88 7.21
C ILE A 57 0.52 -5.69 5.70
N HIS A 58 -0.27 -4.72 5.27
CA HIS A 58 -0.45 -4.39 3.85
C HIS A 58 -0.45 -2.88 3.65
N ILE A 59 0.08 -2.43 2.52
CA ILE A 59 0.06 -1.02 2.11
C ILE A 59 -0.98 -0.88 0.99
N ILE A 60 -1.84 0.11 1.14
CA ILE A 60 -2.78 0.56 0.11
C ILE A 60 -2.27 1.91 -0.37
N HIS A 61 -2.11 2.07 -1.67
CA HIS A 61 -1.61 3.30 -2.25
C HIS A 61 -2.73 4.35 -2.37
N ASN A 62 -2.32 5.59 -2.55
CA ASN A 62 -3.22 6.64 -2.96
C ASN A 62 -3.92 6.25 -4.27
N GLU A 63 -5.19 6.62 -4.37
CA GLU A 63 -6.06 6.34 -5.52
C GLU A 63 -6.43 4.85 -5.75
N ASP A 64 -5.85 3.89 -5.02
CA ASP A 64 -6.31 2.51 -5.07
C ASP A 64 -7.80 2.40 -4.74
N VAL A 65 -8.56 1.78 -5.64
CA VAL A 65 -9.97 1.47 -5.39
C VAL A 65 -10.05 0.18 -4.60
N HIS A 66 -10.46 0.27 -3.35
CA HIS A 66 -10.41 -0.84 -2.40
C HIS A 66 -11.63 -0.93 -1.48
N GLY A 67 -11.75 -2.07 -0.83
CA GLY A 67 -12.78 -2.34 0.17
C GLY A 67 -12.38 -3.49 1.07
N PHE A 68 -13.07 -3.62 2.20
CA PHE A 68 -12.79 -4.68 3.17
C PHE A 68 -14.03 -5.50 3.48
N ARG A 69 -13.80 -6.77 3.78
CA ARG A 69 -14.83 -7.69 4.27
C ARG A 69 -14.24 -8.60 5.35
N ALA A 70 -14.99 -8.83 6.43
CA ALA A 70 -14.64 -9.83 7.42
C ALA A 70 -14.62 -11.24 6.83
N LEU A 71 -13.62 -12.03 7.20
CA LEU A 71 -13.55 -13.48 6.94
C LEU A 71 -13.72 -14.28 8.23
N SER A 72 -13.56 -13.64 9.40
CA SER A 72 -13.83 -14.21 10.72
C SER A 72 -14.81 -13.34 11.49
N GLY A 73 -15.56 -13.95 12.41
CA GLY A 73 -16.56 -13.23 13.22
C GLY A 73 -15.96 -12.19 14.16
N ASN A 74 -14.71 -12.40 14.60
CA ASN A 74 -13.96 -11.47 15.42
C ASN A 74 -12.71 -11.07 14.66
N ASN A 75 -12.54 -9.79 14.40
CA ASN A 75 -11.30 -9.24 13.83
C ASN A 75 -10.99 -7.91 14.52
N LEU A 76 -9.72 -7.57 14.54
CA LEU A 76 -9.22 -6.30 15.05
C LEU A 76 -8.15 -5.80 14.10
N VAL A 77 -8.40 -4.66 13.52
CA VAL A 77 -7.57 -4.09 12.45
C VAL A 77 -7.15 -2.68 12.83
N VAL A 78 -5.89 -2.38 12.64
CA VAL A 78 -5.35 -1.02 12.77
C VAL A 78 -5.05 -0.50 11.38
N ILE A 79 -5.57 0.70 11.07
CA ILE A 79 -5.29 1.42 9.84
C ILE A 79 -4.60 2.73 10.20
N LEU A 80 -3.39 2.92 9.68
CA LEU A 80 -2.65 4.18 9.73
C LEU A 80 -2.74 4.82 8.35
N SER A 81 -3.35 6.00 8.27
CA SER A 81 -3.40 6.83 7.05
C SER A 81 -2.35 7.93 7.11
N LEU A 82 -1.67 8.16 5.99
CA LEU A 82 -0.63 9.16 5.79
C LEU A 82 -1.08 10.10 4.68
N ASN A 83 -1.16 11.40 4.97
CA ASN A 83 -1.53 12.41 3.99
C ASN A 83 -0.44 12.60 2.94
N VAL A 84 -0.68 12.13 1.73
CA VAL A 84 0.29 12.16 0.64
C VAL A 84 0.66 13.59 0.25
N ASP A 85 -0.31 14.51 0.17
CA ASP A 85 -0.07 15.90 -0.21
C ASP A 85 0.88 16.59 0.77
N TYR A 86 0.69 16.34 2.07
CA TYR A 86 1.56 16.90 3.10
C TYR A 86 2.98 16.33 3.02
N PHE A 87 3.10 15.00 2.98
CA PHE A 87 4.40 14.34 3.03
C PHE A 87 5.20 14.44 1.73
N SER A 88 4.56 14.68 0.58
CA SER A 88 5.22 14.88 -0.72
C SER A 88 6.14 16.10 -0.74
N ALA A 89 5.93 17.07 0.14
CA ALA A 89 6.82 18.23 0.28
C ALA A 89 8.27 17.82 0.67
N ARG A 90 8.41 16.75 1.48
CA ARG A 90 9.73 16.22 1.92
C ARG A 90 10.11 14.91 1.22
N HIS A 91 9.13 14.15 0.77
CA HIS A 91 9.31 12.86 0.07
C HIS A 91 8.79 12.99 -1.37
N PRO A 92 9.58 13.59 -2.29
CA PRO A 92 9.15 13.82 -3.65
C PRO A 92 8.70 12.54 -4.34
N SER A 93 7.63 12.62 -5.12
CA SER A 93 7.02 11.50 -5.83
C SER A 93 6.43 10.40 -4.94
N LEU A 94 6.08 10.71 -3.68
CA LEU A 94 5.42 9.76 -2.78
C LEU A 94 4.11 9.25 -3.38
N ASP A 95 3.38 10.10 -4.08
CA ASP A 95 2.16 9.84 -4.84
C ASP A 95 2.33 8.84 -6.00
N SER A 96 3.55 8.70 -6.49
CA SER A 96 3.90 7.86 -7.65
C SER A 96 4.74 6.64 -7.27
N GLN A 97 4.96 6.39 -5.96
CA GLN A 97 5.72 5.24 -5.48
C GLN A 97 4.84 4.01 -5.32
N VAL A 98 5.35 2.86 -5.75
CA VAL A 98 4.75 1.55 -5.46
C VAL A 98 5.53 0.90 -4.32
N PHE A 99 4.82 0.55 -3.26
CA PHE A 99 5.36 -0.17 -2.12
C PHE A 99 4.68 -1.53 -1.99
N THR A 100 5.43 -2.57 -1.72
CA THR A 100 4.88 -3.91 -1.58
C THR A 100 5.29 -4.54 -0.27
N THR A 101 4.31 -5.04 0.47
CA THR A 101 4.51 -5.72 1.75
C THR A 101 4.28 -7.22 1.68
N LYS A 102 3.96 -7.77 0.51
CA LYS A 102 3.69 -9.20 0.37
C LYS A 102 4.91 -10.01 0.75
N VAL A 103 4.71 -10.83 1.72
CA VAL A 103 5.73 -11.61 2.41
C VAL A 103 6.23 -12.76 1.55
N SER A 104 7.52 -12.78 1.27
CA SER A 104 8.21 -14.07 1.22
C SER A 104 8.52 -14.47 2.68
N GLU A 105 8.45 -15.74 3.02
CA GLU A 105 8.70 -16.26 4.38
C GLU A 105 10.16 -16.11 4.85
N ASN A 106 10.84 -15.08 4.36
CA ASN A 106 12.25 -14.80 4.61
C ASN A 106 12.42 -13.94 5.88
N ILE A 107 13.37 -14.33 6.72
CA ILE A 107 13.75 -13.63 7.96
C ILE A 107 14.07 -12.14 7.72
N ALA A 108 14.71 -11.79 6.60
CA ALA A 108 15.02 -10.40 6.28
C ALA A 108 13.76 -9.56 6.06
N THR A 109 12.77 -10.10 5.36
CA THR A 109 11.47 -9.44 5.12
C THR A 109 10.69 -9.31 6.43
N TYR A 110 10.75 -10.31 7.32
CA TYR A 110 10.14 -10.24 8.64
C TYR A 110 10.72 -9.09 9.48
N LYS A 111 12.05 -8.89 9.48
CA LYS A 111 12.69 -7.77 10.18
C LYS A 111 12.23 -6.41 9.67
N LYS A 112 12.13 -6.25 8.36
CA LYS A 112 11.64 -5.02 7.72
C LYS A 112 10.19 -4.72 8.10
N GLN A 113 9.33 -5.70 8.04
CA GLN A 113 7.94 -5.55 8.49
C GLN A 113 7.83 -5.27 9.98
N LEU A 114 8.70 -5.86 10.80
CA LEU A 114 8.74 -5.57 12.23
C LEU A 114 9.13 -4.10 12.49
N ALA A 115 10.11 -3.56 11.77
CA ALA A 115 10.50 -2.15 11.87
C ALA A 115 9.31 -1.23 11.49
N LEU A 116 8.60 -1.54 10.40
CA LEU A 116 7.41 -0.80 9.99
C LEU A 116 6.32 -0.80 11.08
N LYS A 117 6.08 -1.97 11.70
CA LYS A 117 5.14 -2.10 12.82
C LYS A 117 5.57 -1.30 14.05
N VAL A 118 6.86 -1.29 14.37
CA VAL A 118 7.41 -0.50 15.49
C VAL A 118 7.15 0.99 15.25
N HIS A 119 7.41 1.52 14.06
CA HIS A 119 7.11 2.93 13.76
C HIS A 119 5.62 3.22 13.86
N MET A 120 4.78 2.34 13.32
CA MET A 120 3.32 2.48 13.40
C MET A 120 2.85 2.54 14.86
N PHE A 121 3.32 1.61 15.72
CA PHE A 121 2.94 1.59 17.13
C PHE A 121 3.57 2.71 17.94
N SER A 122 4.73 3.25 17.56
CA SER A 122 5.26 4.50 18.13
C SER A 122 4.31 5.68 17.89
N ILE A 123 3.80 5.85 16.67
CA ILE A 123 2.80 6.89 16.36
C ILE A 123 1.55 6.69 17.21
N ILE A 124 1.05 5.46 17.31
CA ILE A 124 -0.15 5.12 18.10
C ILE A 124 0.07 5.44 19.57
N SER A 125 1.21 5.08 20.14
CA SER A 125 1.57 5.36 21.55
C SER A 125 1.61 6.85 21.85
N GLU A 126 2.16 7.66 20.93
CA GLU A 126 2.20 9.11 21.08
C GLU A 126 0.79 9.73 20.99
N LEU A 127 -0.05 9.25 20.06
CA LEU A 127 -1.45 9.67 19.95
C LEU A 127 -2.27 9.30 21.19
N HIS A 128 -1.97 8.16 21.79
CA HIS A 128 -2.63 7.68 23.01
C HIS A 128 -2.20 8.50 24.23
N SER A 129 -0.89 8.66 24.45
CA SER A 129 -0.34 9.30 25.66
C SER A 129 -0.42 10.83 25.65
N ARG A 130 -0.40 11.46 24.48
CA ARG A 130 -0.44 12.92 24.24
C ARG A 130 0.48 13.74 25.16
N LYS A 131 1.65 13.19 25.53
CA LYS A 131 2.64 13.90 26.35
C LYS A 131 3.19 15.13 25.60
N ARG A 132 3.70 16.12 26.36
CA ARG A 132 4.26 17.35 25.79
C ARG A 132 5.21 17.04 24.61
N GLY A 133 4.98 17.66 23.45
CA GLY A 133 5.77 17.47 22.24
C GLY A 133 5.40 16.22 21.42
N TYR A 134 4.30 15.55 21.73
CA TYR A 134 3.85 14.35 21.00
C TYR A 134 3.68 14.58 19.51
N LYS A 135 3.16 15.73 19.09
CA LYS A 135 2.98 16.05 17.67
C LYS A 135 4.32 15.99 16.90
N ASN A 136 5.39 16.58 17.44
CA ASN A 136 6.70 16.58 16.80
C ASN A 136 7.25 15.14 16.71
N ARG A 137 7.12 14.33 17.77
CA ARG A 137 7.58 12.94 17.75
C ARG A 137 6.77 12.09 16.77
N ILE A 138 5.47 12.32 16.62
CA ILE A 138 4.66 11.70 15.58
C ILE A 138 5.20 12.07 14.20
N MET A 139 5.47 13.34 13.95
CA MET A 139 5.99 13.80 12.67
C MET A 139 7.35 13.19 12.33
N ASP A 140 8.29 13.19 13.28
CA ASP A 140 9.60 12.58 13.11
C ASP A 140 9.48 11.08 12.81
N THR A 141 8.60 10.39 13.55
CA THR A 141 8.36 8.95 13.34
C THR A 141 7.67 8.68 12.00
N ALA A 142 6.73 9.51 11.58
CA ALA A 142 6.05 9.37 10.28
C ALA A 142 7.04 9.56 9.12
N HIS A 143 7.92 10.54 9.19
CA HIS A 143 8.99 10.69 8.21
C HIS A 143 9.93 9.48 8.19
N THR A 144 10.35 8.97 9.35
CA THR A 144 11.19 7.76 9.44
C THR A 144 10.48 6.53 8.88
N LEU A 145 9.17 6.39 9.11
CA LEU A 145 8.36 5.33 8.55
C LEU A 145 8.34 5.42 7.02
N ILE A 146 8.12 6.61 6.46
CA ILE A 146 8.13 6.81 5.01
C ILE A 146 9.52 6.53 4.43
N ASP A 147 10.61 6.97 5.07
CA ASP A 147 11.98 6.64 4.67
C ASP A 147 12.20 5.10 4.65
N SER A 148 11.62 4.38 5.62
CA SER A 148 11.65 2.90 5.63
C SER A 148 10.86 2.29 4.48
N LEU A 149 9.73 2.89 4.07
CA LEU A 149 9.00 2.45 2.86
C LEU A 149 9.89 2.57 1.62
N TYR A 150 10.57 3.69 1.46
CA TYR A 150 11.49 3.92 0.33
C TYR A 150 12.68 2.97 0.32
N SER A 151 13.29 2.69 1.49
CA SER A 151 14.48 1.84 1.57
C SER A 151 14.16 0.35 1.44
N ASP A 152 13.01 -0.08 1.94
CA ASP A 152 12.76 -1.50 2.19
C ASP A 152 11.63 -2.11 1.40
N PHE A 153 10.68 -1.32 0.85
CA PHE A 153 9.44 -1.84 0.28
C PHE A 153 9.18 -1.44 -1.17
N ARG A 154 10.08 -0.71 -1.84
CA ARG A 154 9.94 -0.31 -3.26
C ARG A 154 10.19 -1.43 -4.28
N GLY A 155 10.81 -2.52 -3.86
CA GLY A 155 11.13 -3.61 -4.77
C GLY A 155 9.92 -4.49 -5.05
N PHE A 156 9.51 -4.61 -6.31
CA PHE A 156 8.43 -5.50 -6.70
C PHE A 156 8.71 -6.17 -8.04
N THR A 157 7.96 -7.24 -8.32
CA THR A 157 7.83 -7.85 -9.64
C THR A 157 6.35 -8.04 -9.97
N VAL A 158 5.99 -7.92 -11.24
CA VAL A 158 4.62 -8.12 -11.71
C VAL A 158 4.32 -9.61 -11.80
N ASN A 159 3.26 -10.05 -11.17
CA ASN A 159 2.71 -11.39 -11.31
C ASN A 159 1.45 -11.34 -12.18
N HIS A 160 1.58 -11.70 -13.46
CA HIS A 160 0.48 -11.64 -14.43
C HIS A 160 -0.65 -12.64 -14.14
N GLU A 161 -0.34 -13.82 -13.57
CA GLU A 161 -1.36 -14.82 -13.23
C GLU A 161 -2.29 -14.33 -12.11
N LYS A 162 -1.70 -13.72 -11.08
CA LYS A 162 -2.43 -13.18 -9.92
C LYS A 162 -2.84 -11.73 -10.10
N ARG A 163 -2.33 -11.05 -11.13
CA ARG A 163 -2.52 -9.60 -11.38
C ARG A 163 -2.13 -8.77 -10.16
N THR A 164 -0.97 -9.05 -9.58
CA THR A 164 -0.48 -8.42 -8.35
C THR A 164 0.97 -8.04 -8.47
N PHE A 165 1.39 -7.07 -7.65
CA PHE A 165 2.80 -6.81 -7.40
C PHE A 165 3.27 -7.72 -6.26
N GLU A 166 4.38 -8.42 -6.47
CA GLU A 166 5.01 -9.24 -5.45
C GLU A 166 6.31 -8.61 -5.00
N HIS A 167 6.52 -8.52 -3.69
CA HIS A 167 7.74 -7.93 -3.14
C HIS A 167 8.99 -8.69 -3.59
N GLN A 168 9.98 -7.95 -4.08
CA GLN A 168 11.27 -8.48 -4.50
C GLN A 168 12.40 -7.84 -3.70
N VAL A 169 13.17 -8.68 -3.00
CA VAL A 169 14.41 -8.23 -2.37
C VAL A 169 15.55 -8.39 -3.36
N SER A 170 16.07 -7.28 -3.86
CA SER A 170 17.24 -7.32 -4.74
C SER A 170 18.53 -7.49 -3.96
N ARG A 171 19.46 -8.26 -4.55
CA ARG A 171 20.85 -8.34 -4.09
C ARG A 171 21.73 -7.21 -4.67
N ASP A 172 21.18 -6.41 -5.57
CA ASP A 172 21.83 -5.26 -6.19
C ASP A 172 21.04 -3.98 -5.90
N PRO A 173 21.33 -3.30 -4.79
CA PRO A 173 20.59 -2.10 -4.39
C PRO A 173 20.74 -0.95 -5.38
N VAL A 174 21.86 -0.84 -6.10
CA VAL A 174 22.09 0.23 -7.10
C VAL A 174 21.14 0.08 -8.29
N GLN A 175 21.01 -1.16 -8.79
CA GLN A 175 20.10 -1.43 -9.90
C GLN A 175 18.64 -1.35 -9.46
N MET A 176 18.32 -1.77 -8.24
CA MET A 176 16.97 -1.61 -7.68
C MET A 176 16.58 -0.14 -7.60
N GLU A 177 17.47 0.71 -7.10
CA GLU A 177 17.24 2.16 -7.03
C GLU A 177 17.00 2.77 -8.41
N ARG A 178 17.80 2.37 -9.42
CA ARG A 178 17.60 2.79 -10.81
C ARG A 178 16.23 2.39 -11.34
N ILE A 179 15.84 1.13 -11.16
CA ILE A 179 14.53 0.64 -11.60
C ILE A 179 13.40 1.34 -10.85
N SER A 180 13.54 1.59 -9.54
CA SER A 180 12.55 2.35 -8.78
C SER A 180 12.36 3.76 -9.35
N ARG A 181 13.43 4.46 -9.74
CA ARG A 181 13.30 5.77 -10.41
C ARG A 181 12.57 5.67 -11.75
N VAL A 182 12.87 4.64 -12.55
CA VAL A 182 12.17 4.42 -13.84
C VAL A 182 10.69 4.13 -13.61
N VAL A 183 10.36 3.29 -12.64
CA VAL A 183 8.96 2.99 -12.26
C VAL A 183 8.24 4.25 -11.81
N THR A 184 8.82 5.00 -10.89
CA THR A 184 8.27 6.29 -10.43
C THR A 184 8.04 7.25 -11.60
N PHE A 185 9.03 7.35 -12.50
CA PHE A 185 8.90 8.20 -13.69
C PHE A 185 7.72 7.77 -14.58
N VAL A 186 7.48 6.47 -14.72
CA VAL A 186 6.31 5.96 -15.47
C VAL A 186 5.01 6.37 -14.78
N TYR A 187 4.86 6.16 -13.47
CA TYR A 187 3.65 6.55 -12.74
C TYR A 187 3.40 8.07 -12.78
N SER A 188 4.45 8.88 -12.67
CA SER A 188 4.32 10.34 -12.75
C SER A 188 4.04 10.89 -14.15
N ASN A 189 4.30 10.10 -15.21
CA ASN A 189 4.27 10.59 -16.60
C ASN A 189 3.47 9.69 -17.55
N TYR A 190 2.68 8.75 -17.05
CA TYR A 190 1.95 7.75 -17.86
C TYR A 190 1.05 8.33 -18.95
N PRO A 191 0.43 9.52 -18.80
CA PRO A 191 -0.42 10.08 -19.85
C PRO A 191 0.36 10.51 -21.09
N TYR A 192 1.66 10.76 -20.93
CA TYR A 192 2.51 11.27 -22.00
C TYR A 192 3.19 10.15 -22.79
N LYS A 193 3.83 10.52 -23.91
CA LYS A 193 4.61 9.58 -24.69
C LYS A 193 5.89 9.20 -23.95
N LEU A 194 6.00 7.93 -23.54
CA LEU A 194 7.16 7.38 -22.85
C LEU A 194 7.96 6.49 -23.79
N GLY A 195 9.27 6.78 -23.92
CA GLY A 195 10.21 6.00 -24.72
C GLY A 195 11.33 5.43 -23.85
N LEU A 196 11.60 4.12 -23.95
CA LEU A 196 12.68 3.48 -23.20
C LEU A 196 14.05 4.11 -23.51
N SER A 197 14.26 4.58 -24.75
CA SER A 197 15.54 5.19 -25.16
C SER A 197 15.81 6.52 -24.46
N SER A 198 14.80 7.38 -24.32
CA SER A 198 14.96 8.67 -23.62
C SER A 198 15.18 8.48 -22.11
N ILE A 199 14.54 7.48 -21.53
CA ILE A 199 14.75 7.13 -20.10
C ILE A 199 16.15 6.54 -19.90
N ALA A 200 16.61 5.68 -20.81
CA ALA A 200 17.97 5.11 -20.76
C ALA A 200 19.04 6.19 -20.86
N GLU A 201 18.83 7.18 -21.73
CA GLU A 201 19.72 8.35 -21.85
C GLU A 201 19.76 9.15 -20.55
N ALA A 202 18.61 9.42 -19.92
CA ALA A 202 18.53 10.10 -18.63
C ALA A 202 19.24 9.32 -17.50
N GLU A 203 19.21 8.00 -17.54
CA GLU A 203 19.91 7.12 -16.58
C GLU A 203 21.39 6.83 -16.96
N ASN A 204 21.91 7.45 -18.03
CA ASN A 204 23.27 7.27 -18.55
C ASN A 204 23.62 5.80 -18.88
N ILE A 205 22.69 5.07 -19.46
CA ILE A 205 22.86 3.68 -19.91
C ILE A 205 22.26 3.51 -21.31
N ASN A 206 22.62 2.41 -22.00
CA ASN A 206 21.96 2.11 -23.27
C ASN A 206 20.57 1.46 -23.06
N SER A 207 19.69 1.63 -24.05
CA SER A 207 18.32 1.15 -24.00
C SER A 207 18.20 -0.38 -23.94
N TYR A 208 19.14 -1.11 -24.54
CA TYR A 208 19.20 -2.57 -24.48
C TYR A 208 19.46 -3.04 -23.05
N TYR A 209 20.44 -2.44 -22.37
CA TYR A 209 20.74 -2.76 -20.97
C TYR A 209 19.55 -2.42 -20.05
N LEU A 210 18.93 -1.24 -20.23
CA LEU A 210 17.75 -0.88 -19.45
C LEU A 210 16.59 -1.85 -19.67
N SER A 211 16.36 -2.29 -20.93
CA SER A 211 15.32 -3.29 -21.24
C SER A 211 15.53 -4.60 -20.47
N HIS A 212 16.76 -5.13 -20.47
CA HIS A 212 17.10 -6.34 -19.73
C HIS A 212 16.97 -6.16 -18.22
N LEU A 213 17.44 -5.02 -17.73
CA LEU A 213 17.33 -4.69 -16.30
C LEU A 213 15.88 -4.61 -15.86
N PHE A 214 15.02 -3.94 -16.66
CA PHE A 214 13.61 -3.78 -16.40
C PHE A 214 12.90 -5.15 -16.38
N GLN A 215 13.10 -5.98 -17.40
CA GLN A 215 12.56 -7.34 -17.44
C GLN A 215 13.00 -8.19 -16.24
N ARG A 216 14.27 -8.06 -15.83
CA ARG A 216 14.81 -8.81 -14.69
C ARG A 216 14.22 -8.40 -13.36
N PHE A 217 13.99 -7.10 -13.15
CA PHE A 217 13.54 -6.54 -11.85
C PHE A 217 12.03 -6.40 -11.78
N VAL A 218 11.38 -5.98 -12.86
CA VAL A 218 9.91 -5.77 -12.87
C VAL A 218 9.17 -7.05 -13.32
N GLY A 219 9.86 -7.94 -14.04
CA GLY A 219 9.27 -9.19 -14.55
C GLY A 219 8.47 -9.02 -15.84
N ASP A 220 8.49 -7.83 -16.45
CA ASP A 220 7.75 -7.52 -17.67
C ASP A 220 8.53 -6.58 -18.59
N SER A 221 8.10 -6.46 -19.84
CA SER A 221 8.63 -5.47 -20.76
C SER A 221 8.23 -4.05 -20.33
N PHE A 222 9.10 -3.07 -20.61
CA PHE A 222 8.79 -1.66 -20.32
C PHE A 222 7.48 -1.22 -20.99
N ARG A 223 7.22 -1.64 -22.22
CA ARG A 223 6.00 -1.28 -22.95
C ARG A 223 4.73 -1.83 -22.27
N ASN A 224 4.75 -3.10 -21.90
CA ASN A 224 3.62 -3.73 -21.22
C ASN A 224 3.37 -3.08 -19.87
N PHE A 225 4.44 -2.81 -19.11
CA PHE A 225 4.34 -2.13 -17.82
C PHE A 225 3.71 -0.73 -17.96
N VAL A 226 4.11 0.07 -18.95
CA VAL A 226 3.47 1.38 -19.21
C VAL A 226 1.99 1.20 -19.54
N SER A 227 1.63 0.20 -20.36
CA SER A 227 0.22 -0.07 -20.66
C SER A 227 -0.57 -0.50 -19.44
N MET A 228 0.02 -1.32 -18.57
CA MET A 228 -0.57 -1.74 -17.30
C MET A 228 -0.82 -0.54 -16.37
N VAL A 229 0.19 0.31 -16.16
CA VAL A 229 0.04 1.52 -15.33
C VAL A 229 -1.07 2.42 -15.87
N ARG A 230 -1.15 2.63 -17.18
CA ARG A 230 -2.23 3.43 -17.80
C ARG A 230 -3.60 2.85 -17.54
N VAL A 231 -3.73 1.53 -17.64
CA VAL A 231 -4.99 0.83 -17.36
C VAL A 231 -5.36 0.96 -15.89
N GLU A 232 -4.42 0.77 -14.98
CA GLU A 232 -4.59 0.93 -13.54
C GLU A 232 -5.05 2.37 -13.20
N MET A 233 -4.33 3.37 -13.68
CA MET A 233 -4.65 4.79 -13.46
C MET A 233 -5.97 5.24 -14.12
N SER A 234 -6.50 4.49 -15.09
CA SER A 234 -7.82 4.75 -15.68
C SER A 234 -9.01 4.37 -14.79
N GLU A 235 -8.76 3.56 -13.76
CA GLU A 235 -9.80 2.92 -12.97
C GLU A 235 -10.68 3.93 -12.24
N VAL A 236 -10.06 4.89 -11.56
CA VAL A 236 -10.79 5.91 -10.78
C VAL A 236 -11.71 6.71 -11.71
N GLU A 237 -11.21 7.20 -12.84
CA GLU A 237 -12.00 7.95 -13.81
C GLU A 237 -13.14 7.07 -14.38
N LEU A 238 -12.84 5.80 -14.68
CA LEU A 238 -13.82 4.84 -15.20
C LEU A 238 -14.98 4.62 -14.23
N LEU A 239 -14.73 4.56 -12.93
CA LEU A 239 -15.70 4.23 -11.90
C LEU A 239 -16.43 5.46 -11.34
N THR A 240 -15.82 6.65 -11.39
CA THR A 240 -16.35 7.85 -10.77
C THR A 240 -16.96 8.85 -11.75
N THR A 241 -16.79 8.64 -13.06
CA THR A 241 -17.33 9.52 -14.10
C THR A 241 -18.14 8.76 -15.17
N ASP A 242 -18.94 9.52 -15.93
CA ASP A 242 -19.64 9.00 -17.11
C ASP A 242 -18.86 9.21 -18.42
N HIS A 243 -17.57 9.50 -18.34
CA HIS A 243 -16.73 9.72 -19.51
C HIS A 243 -16.75 8.49 -20.43
N SER A 244 -16.68 8.73 -21.74
CA SER A 244 -16.65 7.66 -22.73
C SER A 244 -15.34 6.87 -22.62
N ILE A 245 -15.37 5.61 -22.99
CA ILE A 245 -14.15 4.75 -23.01
C ILE A 245 -13.06 5.36 -23.90
N ALA A 246 -13.44 6.01 -25.01
CA ALA A 246 -12.51 6.70 -25.89
C ALA A 246 -11.85 7.92 -25.20
N HIS A 247 -12.63 8.67 -24.43
CA HIS A 247 -12.11 9.82 -23.66
C HIS A 247 -11.12 9.36 -22.59
N ILE A 248 -11.51 8.39 -21.76
CA ILE A 248 -10.63 7.82 -20.72
C ILE A 248 -9.34 7.27 -21.33
N SER A 249 -9.46 6.48 -22.40
CA SER A 249 -8.30 5.94 -23.14
C SER A 249 -7.31 7.04 -23.56
N SER A 250 -7.81 8.17 -24.04
CA SER A 250 -6.98 9.32 -24.44
C SER A 250 -6.32 9.98 -23.24
N ASN A 251 -7.08 10.18 -22.15
CA ASN A 251 -6.59 10.84 -20.94
C ASN A 251 -5.42 10.08 -20.30
N VAL A 252 -5.47 8.75 -20.30
CA VAL A 252 -4.40 7.93 -19.75
C VAL A 252 -3.28 7.61 -20.77
N GLY A 253 -3.30 8.22 -21.96
CA GLY A 253 -2.21 8.22 -22.92
C GLY A 253 -2.19 7.04 -23.92
N PHE A 254 -3.30 6.31 -24.10
CA PHE A 254 -3.37 5.33 -25.19
C PHE A 254 -3.63 6.01 -26.54
N SER A 255 -2.99 5.52 -27.59
CA SER A 255 -3.15 6.03 -28.96
C SER A 255 -4.52 5.75 -29.57
N ASN A 256 -5.23 4.75 -29.08
CA ASN A 256 -6.60 4.40 -29.50
C ASN A 256 -7.33 3.58 -28.44
N ALA A 257 -8.65 3.66 -28.46
CA ALA A 257 -9.51 2.98 -27.48
C ALA A 257 -9.51 1.44 -27.61
N LYS A 258 -9.24 0.89 -28.81
CA LYS A 258 -9.16 -0.56 -28.99
C LYS A 258 -8.00 -1.14 -28.18
N TYR A 259 -6.82 -0.53 -28.29
CA TYR A 259 -5.63 -0.97 -27.58
C TYR A 259 -5.78 -0.81 -26.05
N TYR A 260 -6.44 0.27 -25.60
CA TYR A 260 -6.82 0.42 -24.20
C TYR A 260 -7.71 -0.73 -23.72
N VAL A 261 -8.77 -1.05 -24.45
CA VAL A 261 -9.71 -2.12 -24.09
C VAL A 261 -9.02 -3.48 -24.02
N GLU A 262 -8.14 -3.79 -24.95
CA GLU A 262 -7.38 -5.05 -24.97
C GLU A 262 -6.50 -5.19 -23.69
N ASN A 263 -5.74 -4.14 -23.35
CA ASN A 263 -4.91 -4.14 -22.13
C ASN A 263 -5.76 -4.13 -20.85
N PHE A 264 -6.90 -3.45 -20.87
CA PHE A 264 -7.84 -3.45 -19.74
C PHE A 264 -8.39 -4.85 -19.46
N ILE A 265 -8.82 -5.57 -20.50
CA ILE A 265 -9.30 -6.96 -20.37
C ILE A 265 -8.18 -7.87 -19.85
N GLU A 266 -6.95 -7.69 -20.34
CA GLU A 266 -5.80 -8.47 -19.89
C GLU A 266 -5.58 -8.28 -18.38
N TRP A 267 -5.62 -7.04 -17.87
CA TRP A 267 -5.35 -6.73 -16.48
C TRP A 267 -6.54 -6.96 -15.55
N PHE A 268 -7.74 -6.47 -15.91
CA PHE A 268 -8.93 -6.56 -15.06
C PHE A 268 -9.82 -7.78 -15.35
N GLY A 269 -9.61 -8.49 -16.44
CA GLY A 269 -10.33 -9.73 -16.79
C GLY A 269 -11.71 -9.52 -17.43
N CYS A 270 -12.14 -8.28 -17.66
CA CYS A 270 -13.41 -7.98 -18.29
C CYS A 270 -13.35 -6.65 -19.06
N HIS A 271 -14.36 -6.40 -19.89
CA HIS A 271 -14.44 -5.18 -20.69
C HIS A 271 -14.67 -3.93 -19.79
N PRO A 272 -14.05 -2.74 -20.06
CA PRO A 272 -14.23 -1.54 -19.25
C PRO A 272 -15.68 -1.13 -18.99
N LYS A 273 -16.57 -1.29 -19.97
CA LYS A 273 -18.01 -1.02 -19.78
C LYS A 273 -18.66 -1.96 -18.77
N GLU A 274 -18.31 -3.24 -18.84
CA GLU A 274 -18.77 -4.25 -17.88
C GLU A 274 -18.23 -3.97 -16.50
N TYR A 275 -16.95 -3.64 -16.41
CA TYR A 275 -16.28 -3.24 -15.18
C TYR A 275 -16.99 -2.06 -14.50
N ARG A 276 -17.31 -1.00 -15.26
CA ARG A 276 -18.09 0.15 -14.78
C ARG A 276 -19.48 -0.28 -14.27
N GLN A 277 -20.15 -1.22 -14.95
CA GLN A 277 -21.46 -1.70 -14.51
C GLN A 277 -21.39 -2.52 -13.22
N LEU A 278 -20.35 -3.33 -13.06
CA LEU A 278 -20.14 -4.19 -11.88
C LEU A 278 -19.79 -3.36 -10.64
N TYR A 279 -18.83 -2.46 -10.77
CA TYR A 279 -18.23 -1.79 -9.62
C TYR A 279 -18.71 -0.34 -9.44
N GLY A 280 -19.06 0.37 -10.52
CA GLY A 280 -19.51 1.74 -10.44
C GLY A 280 -20.78 1.90 -9.59
N LYS A 281 -21.70 0.92 -9.64
CA LYS A 281 -22.91 0.92 -8.79
C LYS A 281 -22.57 0.73 -7.31
N GLU A 282 -21.58 -0.08 -6.98
CA GLU A 282 -21.13 -0.28 -5.58
C GLU A 282 -20.39 0.95 -5.08
N ILE A 283 -19.55 1.57 -5.90
CA ILE A 283 -18.76 2.77 -5.56
C ILE A 283 -19.67 4.01 -5.47
N LEU A 284 -20.58 4.19 -6.42
CA LEU A 284 -21.57 5.28 -6.42
C LEU A 284 -22.79 4.96 -5.56
N GLY A 285 -22.99 3.69 -5.23
CA GLY A 285 -24.09 3.18 -4.44
C GLY A 285 -24.00 3.57 -2.98
N ARG A 286 -25.17 3.61 -2.30
CA ARG A 286 -25.29 3.93 -0.86
C ARG A 286 -24.97 2.73 0.03
N ALA A 287 -24.01 1.87 -0.36
CA ALA A 287 -23.58 0.78 0.51
C ALA A 287 -22.97 1.40 1.78
N LYS A 288 -23.57 1.08 2.94
CA LYS A 288 -23.15 1.64 4.21
C LYS A 288 -21.91 0.90 4.73
N ASN A 289 -20.98 1.67 5.29
CA ASN A 289 -19.92 1.13 6.11
C ASN A 289 -20.54 0.36 7.29
N ARG A 290 -20.07 -0.86 7.50
CA ARG A 290 -20.41 -1.70 8.65
C ARG A 290 -19.11 -2.06 9.35
N PHE A 291 -18.71 -1.22 10.27
CA PHE A 291 -17.58 -1.43 11.16
C PHE A 291 -17.85 -0.75 12.49
N ARG A 292 -17.17 -1.20 13.53
CA ARG A 292 -17.11 -0.53 14.82
C ARG A 292 -15.73 0.07 15.00
N GLN A 293 -15.65 1.38 15.16
CA GLN A 293 -14.42 2.04 15.55
C GLN A 293 -14.25 1.93 17.06
N LEU A 294 -13.07 1.49 17.48
CA LEU A 294 -12.69 1.31 18.86
C LEU A 294 -11.74 2.44 19.30
N PRO A 295 -11.76 2.82 20.60
CA PRO A 295 -10.77 3.75 21.13
C PRO A 295 -9.37 3.10 21.12
N LEU A 296 -8.31 3.93 21.12
CA LEU A 296 -6.93 3.43 21.16
C LEU A 296 -6.64 2.58 22.40
N ASP A 297 -7.32 2.86 23.52
CA ASP A 297 -7.21 2.08 24.78
C ASP A 297 -7.53 0.59 24.59
N SER A 298 -8.34 0.25 23.59
CA SER A 298 -8.69 -1.15 23.29
C SER A 298 -7.51 -2.02 22.88
N ILE A 299 -6.36 -1.41 22.56
CA ILE A 299 -5.13 -2.10 22.17
C ILE A 299 -3.91 -1.76 23.02
N ASN A 300 -4.15 -1.31 24.27
CA ASN A 300 -3.07 -0.92 25.20
C ASN A 300 -2.01 -2.01 25.38
N ASP A 301 -2.41 -3.26 25.62
CA ASP A 301 -1.48 -4.38 25.78
C ASP A 301 -0.55 -4.53 24.56
N VAL A 302 -1.09 -4.25 23.36
CA VAL A 302 -0.32 -4.30 22.12
C VAL A 302 0.63 -3.12 22.05
N ILE A 303 0.18 -1.92 22.37
CA ILE A 303 0.99 -0.69 22.38
C ILE A 303 2.18 -0.89 23.34
N GLU A 304 1.93 -1.37 24.56
CA GLU A 304 2.96 -1.63 25.57
C GLU A 304 3.98 -2.66 25.05
N SER A 305 3.53 -3.75 24.47
CA SER A 305 4.42 -4.79 23.92
C SER A 305 5.37 -4.28 22.83
N TYR A 306 5.01 -3.23 22.10
CA TYR A 306 5.86 -2.60 21.11
C TYR A 306 6.80 -1.55 21.72
N ASN A 307 6.36 -0.84 22.75
CA ASN A 307 7.19 0.15 23.46
C ASN A 307 8.34 -0.48 24.25
N GLU A 308 8.14 -1.69 24.79
CA GLU A 308 9.16 -2.43 25.53
C GLU A 308 10.26 -3.05 24.63
N ARG A 309 10.05 -3.04 23.29
CA ARG A 309 11.07 -3.55 22.36
C ARG A 309 12.20 -2.56 22.27
N PRO A 310 13.48 -3.01 22.47
CA PRO A 310 14.61 -2.13 22.31
C PRO A 310 14.60 -1.55 20.90
N ALA A 311 14.73 -0.22 20.80
CA ALA A 311 14.91 0.47 19.54
C ALA A 311 16.01 -0.25 18.76
N PHE A 312 15.81 -0.49 17.46
CA PHE A 312 16.75 -1.18 16.58
C PHE A 312 18.03 -0.35 16.41
N THR A 313 18.84 -0.31 17.44
CA THR A 313 20.26 0.08 17.34
C THR A 313 21.04 -1.21 17.07
N GLY A 314 21.74 -1.25 15.96
CA GLY A 314 22.59 -2.30 15.37
C GLY A 314 23.18 -3.49 16.15
N ALA A 315 22.71 -3.80 17.37
CA ALA A 315 23.26 -4.79 18.28
C ALA A 315 22.41 -6.06 18.48
N SER A 316 21.27 -6.22 17.79
CA SER A 316 20.28 -7.25 18.14
C SER A 316 20.37 -8.54 17.33
N GLN A 317 21.57 -9.13 17.22
CA GLN A 317 21.70 -10.52 16.72
C GLN A 317 21.24 -11.59 17.73
N GLN A 318 21.04 -11.24 19.00
CA GLN A 318 20.73 -12.22 20.07
C GLN A 318 19.24 -12.45 20.37
N LEU A 319 18.31 -11.66 19.81
CA LEU A 319 16.86 -11.80 20.08
C LEU A 319 16.11 -12.73 19.11
N MET A 320 16.82 -13.45 18.24
CA MET A 320 16.20 -14.35 17.25
C MET A 320 15.79 -15.73 17.78
N SER A 321 16.09 -16.09 19.03
CA SER A 321 15.70 -17.39 19.59
C SER A 321 14.42 -17.38 20.42
N ALA A 322 13.86 -16.22 20.70
CA ALA A 322 12.56 -16.13 21.34
C ALA A 322 11.47 -16.08 20.26
N SER A 323 11.01 -17.25 19.81
CA SER A 323 9.70 -17.39 19.20
C SER A 323 8.70 -16.72 20.13
N LEU A 324 8.09 -15.62 19.68
CA LEU A 324 7.01 -14.95 20.38
C LEU A 324 5.85 -15.93 20.54
N ASP A 325 5.85 -16.68 21.64
CA ASP A 325 4.78 -17.56 22.02
C ASP A 325 3.66 -16.69 22.62
N PHE A 326 2.80 -16.17 21.74
CA PHE A 326 1.59 -15.43 22.12
C PHE A 326 0.60 -16.26 22.96
N ARG A 327 0.92 -17.53 23.27
CA ARG A 327 0.13 -18.38 24.17
C ARG A 327 0.22 -17.92 25.63
N LYS A 328 1.26 -17.15 26.00
CA LYS A 328 1.41 -16.67 27.39
C LYS A 328 0.48 -15.52 27.78
N ILE A 329 -0.06 -14.78 26.82
CA ILE A 329 -0.96 -13.63 27.12
C ILE A 329 -2.39 -14.11 27.51
N LYS A 330 -2.75 -15.37 27.19
CA LYS A 330 -4.07 -15.93 27.57
C LYS A 330 -4.15 -16.52 28.98
N SER A 331 -3.06 -16.61 29.73
CA SER A 331 -3.07 -17.23 31.08
C SER A 331 -3.27 -16.25 32.25
N GLY A 332 -3.48 -14.96 31.99
CA GLY A 332 -3.69 -13.95 33.03
C GLY A 332 -5.14 -13.65 33.42
N ARG A 333 -6.13 -14.39 32.90
CA ARG A 333 -7.53 -14.24 33.32
C ARG A 333 -7.99 -15.44 34.13
N HIS A 334 -7.53 -15.51 35.36
CA HIS A 334 -8.24 -16.12 36.48
C HIS A 334 -7.76 -15.36 37.72
N PHE A 335 -8.71 -14.57 38.31
CA PHE A 335 -8.89 -14.46 39.73
C PHE A 335 -9.71 -13.18 40.06
N GLY A 336 -10.86 -13.43 40.70
CA GLY A 336 -11.66 -12.45 41.41
C GLY A 336 -13.02 -12.21 40.78
#